data_a506ca0993ffc33ececa13dfe9cc3657
#
_entry.id   a506ca0993ffc33ececa13dfe9cc3657
#
_cell.length_a   1.000
_cell.length_b   1.000
_cell.length_c   1.000
_cell.angle_alpha   90.00
_cell.angle_beta   90.00
_cell.angle_gamma   90.00
#
_symmetry.space_group_name_H-M   'P 1'
#
loop_
_entity.id
_entity.type
_entity.pdbx_description
1 polymer ?
#
loop_
_entity_poly.entity_id
_entity_poly.type
_entity_poly.pdbx_seq_one_letter_code
_entity_poly.pdbx_strand_id
1 'polypeptide(L)'
;MKKIMISTLVAAASLVALAGQAHAGTTLDAVKKKGFVQCGISDGLPGFSYADASGKFSGLDVDVCRGVAAAVFGDAEKVKYTPLTAKERFTALQSGEV
;
A
#
# COMPACT_ATOMS: atom_id res chain seq x y z
N MET A 1 35.33 -37.35 5.32
CA MET A 1 35.47 -35.89 5.28
C MET A 1 34.83 -35.26 4.03
N LYS A 2 35.08 -35.77 2.83
CA LYS A 2 34.49 -35.19 1.60
C LYS A 2 32.94 -35.20 1.55
N LYS A 3 32.28 -36.20 2.12
CA LYS A 3 30.80 -36.33 2.17
C LYS A 3 30.11 -35.28 3.06
N ILE A 4 30.76 -34.80 4.13
CA ILE A 4 30.25 -33.81 5.07
C ILE A 4 30.27 -32.42 4.44
N MET A 5 31.30 -32.10 3.64
CA MET A 5 31.39 -30.79 2.96
C MET A 5 30.33 -30.61 1.89
N ILE A 6 29.95 -31.66 1.17
CA ILE A 6 28.88 -31.62 0.13
C ILE A 6 27.50 -31.39 0.78
N SER A 7 27.23 -32.03 1.93
CA SER A 7 25.98 -31.86 2.64
C SER A 7 25.80 -30.43 3.18
N THR A 8 26.88 -29.79 3.63
CA THR A 8 26.85 -28.41 4.14
C THR A 8 26.61 -27.40 3.01
N LEU A 9 27.18 -27.63 1.83
CA LEU A 9 26.95 -26.78 0.66
C LEU A 9 25.50 -26.84 0.15
N VAL A 10 24.90 -28.03 0.15
CA VAL A 10 23.51 -28.23 -0.29
C VAL A 10 22.52 -27.57 0.68
N ALA A 11 22.78 -27.60 2.00
CA ALA A 11 21.94 -26.94 3.00
C ALA A 11 22.02 -25.41 2.89
N ALA A 12 23.20 -24.84 2.61
CA ALA A 12 23.37 -23.40 2.42
C ALA A 12 22.69 -22.89 1.13
N ALA A 13 22.71 -23.67 0.05
CA ALA A 13 22.05 -23.33 -1.21
C ALA A 13 20.51 -23.33 -1.08
N SER A 14 19.95 -24.22 -0.25
CA SER A 14 18.49 -24.27 -0.02
C SER A 14 17.94 -23.09 0.79
N LEU A 15 18.73 -22.52 1.71
CA LEU A 15 18.35 -21.32 2.47
C LEU A 15 18.33 -20.06 1.61
N VAL A 16 19.23 -19.94 0.65
CA VAL A 16 19.28 -18.79 -0.26
C VAL A 16 18.12 -18.79 -1.26
N ALA A 17 17.65 -19.97 -1.67
CA ALA A 17 16.51 -20.09 -2.59
C ALA A 17 15.17 -19.65 -1.96
N LEU A 18 15.00 -19.75 -0.63
CA LEU A 18 13.81 -19.28 0.08
C LEU A 18 13.81 -17.78 0.33
N ALA A 19 14.96 -17.13 0.38
CA ALA A 19 15.08 -15.69 0.60
C ALA A 19 14.70 -14.84 -0.64
N GLY A 20 14.65 -15.44 -1.83
CA GLY A 20 14.34 -14.76 -3.08
C GLY A 20 12.84 -14.67 -3.43
N GLN A 21 11.95 -15.16 -2.56
CA GLN A 21 10.50 -15.26 -2.84
C GLN A 21 9.66 -14.12 -2.23
N ALA A 22 10.28 -13.10 -1.62
CA ALA A 22 9.57 -11.93 -1.09
C ALA A 22 9.17 -11.01 -2.24
N HIS A 23 7.99 -11.22 -2.81
CA HIS A 23 7.39 -10.32 -3.80
C HIS A 23 6.55 -9.24 -3.12
N ALA A 24 6.70 -7.99 -3.55
CA ALA A 24 5.64 -7.00 -3.41
C ALA A 24 4.40 -7.55 -4.14
N GLY A 25 3.27 -7.70 -3.43
CA GLY A 25 2.10 -8.42 -3.93
C GLY A 25 1.46 -7.79 -5.17
N THR A 26 0.52 -8.50 -5.76
CA THR A 26 -0.26 -8.09 -6.94
C THR A 26 -1.00 -6.76 -6.75
N THR A 27 -1.35 -6.39 -5.51
CA THR A 27 -1.99 -5.11 -5.19
C THR A 27 -1.07 -3.93 -5.48
N LEU A 28 0.21 -4.00 -5.10
CA LEU A 28 1.17 -2.94 -5.39
C LEU A 28 1.39 -2.78 -6.90
N ASP A 29 1.47 -3.89 -7.62
CA ASP A 29 1.61 -3.87 -9.08
C ASP A 29 0.39 -3.21 -9.75
N ALA A 30 -0.81 -3.51 -9.27
CA ALA A 30 -2.05 -2.90 -9.76
C ALA A 30 -2.10 -1.39 -9.46
N VAL A 31 -1.67 -0.95 -8.29
CA VAL A 31 -1.59 0.47 -7.91
C VAL A 31 -0.60 1.21 -8.82
N LYS A 32 0.58 0.66 -9.02
CA LYS A 32 1.59 1.24 -9.93
C LYS A 32 1.09 1.36 -11.36
N LYS A 33 0.41 0.34 -11.86
CA LYS A 33 -0.18 0.32 -13.20
C LYS A 33 -1.29 1.37 -13.34
N LYS A 34 -2.10 1.57 -12.31
CA LYS A 34 -3.17 2.57 -12.27
C LYS A 34 -2.61 4.00 -12.24
N GLY A 35 -1.47 4.22 -11.61
CA GLY A 35 -0.76 5.50 -11.54
C GLY A 35 -1.17 6.40 -10.38
N PHE A 36 -1.99 5.94 -9.45
CA PHE A 36 -2.40 6.65 -8.25
C PHE A 36 -2.89 5.69 -7.16
N VAL A 37 -2.88 6.17 -5.92
CA VAL A 37 -3.44 5.47 -4.75
C VAL A 37 -4.93 5.80 -4.61
N GLN A 38 -5.78 4.79 -4.52
CA GLN A 38 -7.20 4.96 -4.17
C GLN A 38 -7.35 4.93 -2.66
N CYS A 39 -7.60 6.08 -2.06
CA CYS A 39 -7.62 6.26 -0.61
C CYS A 39 -9.04 6.51 -0.10
N GLY A 40 -9.57 5.61 0.72
CA GLY A 40 -10.83 5.83 1.44
C GLY A 40 -10.60 6.68 2.69
N ILE A 41 -11.38 7.74 2.85
CA ILE A 41 -11.29 8.68 3.98
C ILE A 41 -12.67 8.93 4.58
N SER A 42 -12.71 9.47 5.80
CA SER A 42 -13.97 10.01 6.35
C SER A 42 -14.41 11.26 5.60
N ASP A 43 -15.71 11.48 5.54
CA ASP A 43 -16.33 12.57 4.77
C ASP A 43 -16.55 13.86 5.56
N GLY A 44 -16.04 13.99 6.76
CA GLY A 44 -16.23 15.21 7.55
C GLY A 44 -15.77 15.12 8.98
N LEU A 45 -14.55 14.63 9.19
CA LEU A 45 -13.90 14.54 10.49
C LEU A 45 -12.73 15.53 10.56
N PRO A 46 -12.96 16.76 11.05
CA PRO A 46 -11.93 17.81 11.12
C PRO A 46 -10.68 17.32 11.84
N GLY A 47 -9.49 17.64 11.30
CA GLY A 47 -8.20 17.18 11.79
C GLY A 47 -7.78 15.80 11.28
N PHE A 48 -8.69 14.96 10.84
CA PHE A 48 -8.42 13.63 10.25
C PHE A 48 -8.63 13.61 8.74
N SER A 49 -9.85 13.89 8.30
CA SER A 49 -10.16 14.09 6.89
C SER A 49 -11.34 15.05 6.74
N TYR A 50 -11.07 16.16 6.12
CA TYR A 50 -12.02 17.26 5.95
C TYR A 50 -11.82 17.92 4.58
N ALA A 51 -12.92 18.15 3.87
CA ALA A 51 -12.89 18.92 2.63
C ALA A 51 -13.21 20.39 2.92
N ASP A 52 -12.36 21.30 2.43
CA ASP A 52 -12.63 22.73 2.48
C ASP A 52 -13.69 23.17 1.46
N ALA A 53 -14.02 24.46 1.43
CA ALA A 53 -15.02 25.01 0.52
C ALA A 53 -14.67 24.81 -0.98
N SER A 54 -13.40 24.62 -1.31
CA SER A 54 -12.93 24.32 -2.67
C SER A 54 -12.93 22.82 -3.00
N GLY A 55 -13.27 21.95 -2.04
CA GLY A 55 -13.25 20.50 -2.17
C GLY A 55 -11.87 19.87 -1.93
N LYS A 56 -10.90 20.65 -1.43
CA LYS A 56 -9.57 20.13 -1.09
C LYS A 56 -9.60 19.42 0.26
N PHE A 57 -9.15 18.16 0.27
CA PHE A 57 -9.03 17.38 1.49
C PHE A 57 -7.75 17.72 2.28
N SER A 58 -7.88 17.70 3.60
CA SER A 58 -6.78 17.89 4.54
C SER A 58 -6.99 17.06 5.81
N GLY A 59 -5.92 16.85 6.58
CA GLY A 59 -5.92 16.18 7.85
C GLY A 59 -4.99 14.97 7.90
N LEU A 60 -4.91 14.32 9.06
CA LEU A 60 -3.99 13.22 9.33
C LEU A 60 -4.18 12.04 8.35
N ASP A 61 -5.40 11.62 8.12
CA ASP A 61 -5.70 10.49 7.23
C ASP A 61 -5.30 10.82 5.79
N VAL A 62 -5.54 12.04 5.36
CA VAL A 62 -5.15 12.56 4.04
C VAL A 62 -3.62 12.56 3.90
N ASP A 63 -2.91 13.01 4.93
CA ASP A 63 -1.44 13.04 4.94
C ASP A 63 -0.83 11.64 4.91
N VAL A 64 -1.43 10.65 5.57
CA VAL A 64 -1.03 9.24 5.47
C VAL A 64 -1.13 8.74 4.02
N CYS A 65 -2.23 9.02 3.34
CA CYS A 65 -2.41 8.63 1.95
C CYS A 65 -1.42 9.33 1.01
N ARG A 66 -1.12 10.60 1.27
CA ARG A 66 -0.08 11.34 0.54
C ARG A 66 1.32 10.76 0.78
N GLY A 67 1.61 10.31 1.99
CA GLY A 67 2.85 9.60 2.31
C GLY A 67 2.99 8.30 1.55
N VAL A 68 1.92 7.52 1.45
CA VAL A 68 1.90 6.28 0.64
C VAL A 68 2.13 6.57 -0.84
N ALA A 69 1.48 7.58 -1.40
CA ALA A 69 1.66 7.99 -2.78
C ALA A 69 3.09 8.46 -3.06
N ALA A 70 3.67 9.23 -2.15
CA ALA A 70 5.06 9.65 -2.24
C ALA A 70 6.03 8.46 -2.24
N ALA A 71 5.78 7.46 -1.40
CA ALA A 71 6.60 6.25 -1.33
C ALA A 71 6.50 5.39 -2.61
N VAL A 72 5.31 5.28 -3.19
CA VAL A 72 5.06 4.44 -4.38
C VAL A 72 5.46 5.13 -5.67
N PHE A 73 5.14 6.41 -5.82
CA PHE A 73 5.28 7.17 -7.06
C PHE A 73 6.32 8.30 -7.01
N GLY A 74 6.87 8.62 -5.84
CA GLY A 74 7.69 9.80 -5.67
C GLY A 74 6.90 11.12 -5.76
N ASP A 75 5.56 11.05 -5.67
CA ASP A 75 4.65 12.19 -5.82
C ASP A 75 3.46 12.03 -4.87
N ALA A 76 3.38 12.90 -3.86
CA ALA A 76 2.32 12.90 -2.85
C ALA A 76 0.94 13.26 -3.42
N GLU A 77 0.86 13.84 -4.61
CA GLU A 77 -0.40 14.22 -5.26
C GLU A 77 -1.05 13.07 -6.06
N LYS A 78 -0.38 11.93 -6.20
CA LYS A 78 -0.90 10.74 -6.90
C LYS A 78 -1.89 9.96 -6.02
N VAL A 79 -2.92 10.63 -5.54
CA VAL A 79 -3.98 10.08 -4.69
C VAL A 79 -5.34 10.47 -5.24
N LYS A 80 -6.25 9.50 -5.29
CA LYS A 80 -7.68 9.72 -5.46
C LYS A 80 -8.38 9.44 -4.13
N TYR A 81 -9.04 10.42 -3.57
CA TYR A 81 -9.77 10.30 -2.32
C TYR A 81 -11.22 9.88 -2.57
N THR A 82 -11.71 8.92 -1.78
CA THR A 82 -13.09 8.46 -1.79
C THR A 82 -13.67 8.64 -0.38
N PRO A 83 -14.57 9.60 -0.15
CA PRO A 83 -15.24 9.74 1.13
C PRO A 83 -16.13 8.54 1.44
N LEU A 84 -15.97 7.96 2.62
CA LEU A 84 -16.67 6.77 3.08
C LEU A 84 -17.12 6.95 4.52
N THR A 85 -18.29 6.43 4.85
CA THR A 85 -18.69 6.23 6.24
C THR A 85 -17.89 5.09 6.88
N ALA A 86 -17.88 5.02 8.21
CA ALA A 86 -17.22 3.94 8.92
C ALA A 86 -17.78 2.55 8.53
N LYS A 87 -19.06 2.49 8.21
CA LYS A 87 -19.76 1.25 7.80
C LYS A 87 -19.34 0.77 6.41
N GLU A 88 -19.04 1.70 5.49
CA GLU A 88 -18.75 1.40 4.10
C GLU A 88 -17.29 0.99 3.84
N ARG A 89 -16.39 1.31 4.76
CA ARG A 89 -14.95 1.14 4.56
C ARG A 89 -14.53 -0.27 4.19
N PHE A 90 -15.02 -1.26 4.89
CA PHE A 90 -14.65 -2.66 4.65
C PHE A 90 -15.22 -3.19 3.34
N THR A 91 -16.43 -2.81 3.00
CA THR A 91 -17.06 -3.18 1.73
C THR A 91 -16.31 -2.54 0.56
N ALA A 92 -15.96 -1.27 0.66
CA ALA A 92 -15.20 -0.56 -0.36
C ALA A 92 -13.80 -1.16 -0.57
N LEU A 93 -13.13 -1.54 0.52
CA LEU A 93 -11.84 -2.22 0.45
C LEU A 93 -11.97 -3.61 -0.18
N GLN A 94 -12.98 -4.37 0.20
CA GLN A 94 -13.21 -5.71 -0.31
C GLN A 94 -13.57 -5.73 -1.79
N SER A 95 -14.33 -4.75 -2.26
CA SER A 95 -14.73 -4.61 -3.67
C SER A 95 -13.64 -4.05 -4.58
N GLY A 96 -12.57 -3.51 -4.03
CA GLY A 96 -11.51 -2.86 -4.80
C GLY A 96 -11.83 -1.42 -5.19
N GLU A 97 -12.84 -0.80 -4.60
CA GLU A 97 -13.14 0.63 -4.79
C GLU A 97 -12.02 1.51 -4.23
N VAL A 98 -11.41 1.05 -3.15
CA VAL A 98 -10.27 1.69 -2.50
C VAL A 98 -9.14 0.69 -2.27
#